data_4248c80b14447758f88198c3b1974471
#
_entry.id   4248c80b14447758f88198c3b1974471
#
_cell.length_a   1.000
_cell.length_b   1.000
_cell.length_c   1.000
_cell.angle_alpha   90.00
_cell.angle_beta   90.00
_cell.angle_gamma   90.00
#
_symmetry.space_group_name_H-M   'P 1'
#
loop_
_entity.id
_entity.type
_entity.pdbx_description
1 polymer ?
#
loop_
_entity_poly.entity_id
_entity_poly.type
_entity_poly.pdbx_seq_one_letter_code
_entity_poly.pdbx_strand_id
1 'polypeptide(L)'
;MVEQTTWQEVLVDGKPKLYFNAVAGDSALLGVTANRDSALHHRRVAGCWVNRWQMLPSCFGRIVTVACPTPSAPKQNDDSTIVRLCKQSIAMQLKTLKAQKAELDYYLRVHGVQDNGYQRIAALTTRLTARYNDVERAAKFIDSLANAKNHKFGFRTMATYTAYFRDSEGKRAKADLFVAERNTKRGIMLLKTKDEKTPDGARPLSTSPWSHNAERDIRAVGFPGLGENGLECDTISPAIIPGHKTKGNCHDLPTLLASDGTPVFTAKGRFIGIVKGKTIVSDINCLNNRTFVH
;
A
#
# COMPACT_ATOMS: atom_id res chain seq x y z
N MET A 1 -4.64 7.15 -9.07
CA MET A 1 -3.71 6.62 -8.06
C MET A 1 -4.42 5.62 -7.17
N VAL A 2 -3.79 4.51 -6.84
CA VAL A 2 -4.33 3.49 -5.92
C VAL A 2 -3.42 3.45 -4.70
N GLU A 3 -4.00 3.54 -3.51
CA GLU A 3 -3.31 3.36 -2.25
C GLU A 3 -3.72 2.01 -1.65
N GLN A 4 -2.73 1.20 -1.34
CA GLN A 4 -2.88 0.01 -0.52
C GLN A 4 -2.48 0.38 0.90
N THR A 5 -3.38 0.16 1.85
CA THR A 5 -3.08 0.26 3.28
C THR A 5 -3.05 -1.13 3.87
N THR A 6 -1.93 -1.52 4.45
CA THR A 6 -1.75 -2.83 5.08
C THR A 6 -1.43 -2.68 6.55
N TRP A 7 -1.86 -3.65 7.34
CA TRP A 7 -1.45 -3.84 8.73
C TRP A 7 -1.55 -5.30 9.09
N GLN A 8 -0.90 -5.67 10.15
CA GLN A 8 -0.94 -7.01 10.68
C GLN A 8 -1.52 -6.99 12.08
N GLU A 9 -2.26 -8.02 12.43
CA GLU A 9 -2.98 -8.14 13.69
C GLU A 9 -2.50 -9.36 14.47
N VAL A 10 -2.33 -9.18 15.77
CA VAL A 10 -2.26 -10.27 16.73
C VAL A 10 -3.68 -10.51 17.25
N LEU A 11 -4.21 -11.67 16.96
CA LEU A 11 -5.53 -12.10 17.40
C LEU A 11 -5.41 -12.78 18.76
N VAL A 12 -6.38 -12.50 19.62
CA VAL A 12 -6.63 -13.24 20.87
C VAL A 12 -8.07 -13.69 20.84
N ASP A 13 -8.30 -14.99 20.90
CA ASP A 13 -9.63 -15.60 20.77
C ASP A 13 -10.39 -15.12 19.52
N GLY A 14 -9.66 -15.00 18.40
CA GLY A 14 -10.21 -14.56 17.11
C GLY A 14 -10.43 -13.06 16.98
N LYS A 15 -10.19 -12.26 18.03
CA LYS A 15 -10.37 -10.79 18.00
C LYS A 15 -9.02 -10.07 17.94
N PRO A 16 -8.87 -9.02 17.10
CA PRO A 16 -7.63 -8.23 17.03
C PRO A 16 -7.42 -7.47 18.34
N LYS A 17 -6.23 -7.56 18.90
CA LYS A 17 -5.86 -6.94 20.17
C LYS A 17 -4.58 -6.12 20.11
N LEU A 18 -3.62 -6.54 19.31
CA LEU A 18 -2.41 -5.78 19.00
C LEU A 18 -2.22 -5.74 17.49
N TYR A 19 -1.42 -4.78 17.07
CA TYR A 19 -1.11 -4.52 15.67
C TYR A 19 0.41 -4.40 15.50
N PHE A 20 0.89 -4.69 14.30
CA PHE A 20 2.29 -4.49 13.92
C PHE A 20 2.38 -4.23 12.42
N ASN A 21 3.47 -3.61 11.97
CA ASN A 21 3.58 -3.17 10.56
C ASN A 21 4.46 -4.08 9.70
N ALA A 22 5.40 -4.81 10.29
CA ALA A 22 6.28 -5.71 9.54
C ALA A 22 6.82 -6.85 10.42
N VAL A 23 7.45 -7.82 9.75
CA VAL A 23 8.21 -8.90 10.38
C VAL A 23 9.64 -8.79 9.89
N ALA A 24 10.60 -8.75 10.81
CA ALA A 24 12.02 -8.77 10.48
C ALA A 24 12.58 -10.20 10.63
N GLY A 25 13.01 -10.77 9.49
CA GLY A 25 13.44 -12.16 9.46
C GLY A 25 12.34 -13.11 9.92
N ASP A 26 12.72 -14.21 10.56
CA ASP A 26 11.76 -15.23 11.02
C ASP A 26 11.25 -15.01 12.45
N SER A 27 11.66 -13.93 13.13
CA SER A 27 11.60 -13.93 14.58
C SER A 27 11.25 -12.61 15.28
N ALA A 28 11.07 -11.50 14.59
CA ALA A 28 10.80 -10.23 15.26
C ALA A 28 9.65 -9.46 14.60
N LEU A 29 8.66 -9.05 15.41
CA LEU A 29 7.59 -8.16 14.98
C LEU A 29 8.08 -6.70 15.09
N LEU A 30 7.87 -5.92 14.06
CA LEU A 30 8.25 -4.52 14.04
C LEU A 30 7.03 -3.62 14.24
N GLY A 31 7.20 -2.55 15.03
CA GLY A 31 6.15 -1.56 15.23
C GLY A 31 4.92 -2.11 15.98
N VAL A 32 5.14 -2.98 16.98
CA VAL A 32 4.04 -3.51 17.80
C VAL A 32 3.38 -2.38 18.57
N THR A 33 2.06 -2.32 18.54
CA THR A 33 1.25 -1.24 19.10
C THR A 33 -0.15 -1.74 19.47
N ALA A 34 -0.79 -1.07 20.43
CA ALA A 34 -2.21 -1.28 20.73
C ALA A 34 -3.14 -0.45 19.81
N ASN A 35 -2.58 0.54 19.10
CA ASN A 35 -3.34 1.40 18.19
C ASN A 35 -3.12 0.97 16.74
N ARG A 36 -4.20 0.56 16.07
CA ARG A 36 -4.19 0.15 14.65
C ARG A 36 -3.56 1.22 13.76
N ASP A 37 -3.92 2.48 13.94
CA ASP A 37 -3.50 3.55 13.05
C ASP A 37 -1.99 3.80 13.09
N SER A 38 -1.33 3.43 14.20
CA SER A 38 0.13 3.47 14.32
C SER A 38 0.85 2.31 13.60
N ALA A 39 0.12 1.27 13.21
CA ALA A 39 0.65 0.11 12.50
C ALA A 39 0.36 0.11 10.99
N LEU A 40 -0.33 1.14 10.49
CA LEU A 40 -0.65 1.23 9.08
C LEU A 40 0.59 1.48 8.23
N HIS A 41 0.69 0.71 7.16
CA HIS A 41 1.69 0.91 6.12
C HIS A 41 0.98 1.25 4.81
N HIS A 42 1.31 2.40 4.23
CA HIS A 42 0.71 2.89 3.00
C HIS A 42 1.66 2.69 1.83
N ARG A 43 1.15 2.09 0.77
CA ARG A 43 1.84 1.97 -0.51
C ARG A 43 0.97 2.54 -1.60
N ARG A 44 1.55 3.42 -2.42
CA ARG A 44 0.85 4.07 -3.53
C ARG A 44 1.39 3.56 -4.84
N VAL A 45 0.50 3.24 -5.76
CA VAL A 45 0.81 2.80 -7.12
C VAL A 45 -0.11 3.50 -8.11
N ALA A 46 0.30 3.55 -9.36
CA ALA A 46 -0.61 4.00 -10.41
C ALA A 46 -1.64 2.91 -10.72
N GLY A 47 -2.75 3.31 -11.28
CA GLY A 47 -3.79 2.40 -11.77
C GLY A 47 -4.66 3.11 -12.78
N CYS A 48 -5.30 2.36 -13.63
CA CYS A 48 -6.21 2.91 -14.64
C CYS A 48 -7.58 2.25 -14.57
N TRP A 49 -8.60 3.07 -14.74
CA TRP A 49 -9.97 2.59 -14.93
C TRP A 49 -10.05 1.86 -16.25
N VAL A 50 -10.69 0.70 -16.26
CA VAL A 50 -10.78 -0.15 -17.45
C VAL A 50 -12.21 -0.65 -17.69
N ASN A 51 -12.59 -0.73 -18.95
CA ASN A 51 -13.79 -1.40 -19.39
C ASN A 51 -13.44 -2.64 -20.19
N ARG A 52 -14.31 -3.63 -20.12
CA ARG A 52 -14.26 -4.75 -21.04
C ARG A 52 -14.64 -4.26 -22.44
N TRP A 53 -13.87 -4.70 -23.46
CA TRP A 53 -14.21 -4.46 -24.84
C TRP A 53 -15.65 -4.90 -25.14
N GLN A 54 -16.43 -4.06 -25.85
CA GLN A 54 -17.84 -4.25 -26.18
C GLN A 54 -18.89 -4.13 -25.06
N MET A 55 -18.53 -3.72 -23.85
CA MET A 55 -19.52 -3.44 -22.80
C MET A 55 -19.76 -1.94 -22.63
N LEU A 56 -20.99 -1.60 -22.22
CA LEU A 56 -21.37 -0.21 -21.95
C LEU A 56 -20.42 0.46 -20.96
N PRO A 57 -20.00 1.70 -21.20
CA PRO A 57 -18.94 2.39 -20.42
C PRO A 57 -19.22 2.56 -18.93
N SER A 58 -20.48 2.49 -18.52
CA SER A 58 -20.91 2.90 -17.18
C SER A 58 -20.91 1.78 -16.12
N CYS A 59 -20.66 0.55 -16.53
CA CYS A 59 -20.91 -0.57 -15.64
C CYS A 59 -19.58 -1.12 -15.12
N PHE A 60 -19.29 -1.08 -13.85
CA PHE A 60 -18.36 -2.01 -13.18
C PHE A 60 -17.20 -1.43 -12.36
N GLY A 61 -16.95 -0.14 -12.30
CA GLY A 61 -15.95 0.48 -11.40
C GLY A 61 -14.63 -0.28 -11.28
N ARG A 62 -14.03 -0.68 -12.41
CA ARG A 62 -12.86 -1.56 -12.45
C ARG A 62 -11.57 -0.78 -12.62
N ILE A 63 -10.58 -1.09 -11.80
CA ILE A 63 -9.21 -0.57 -11.91
C ILE A 63 -8.25 -1.72 -12.10
N VAL A 64 -7.36 -1.61 -13.08
CA VAL A 64 -6.19 -2.48 -13.20
C VAL A 64 -4.96 -1.76 -12.65
N THR A 65 -4.19 -2.47 -11.84
CA THR A 65 -2.91 -2.01 -11.29
C THR A 65 -1.96 -3.19 -11.11
N VAL A 66 -0.72 -2.91 -10.72
CA VAL A 66 0.25 -3.95 -10.36
C VAL A 66 -0.15 -4.56 -9.02
N ALA A 67 0.00 -5.88 -8.91
CA ALA A 67 -0.25 -6.59 -7.67
C ALA A 67 0.77 -6.18 -6.61
N CYS A 68 0.31 -5.41 -5.63
CA CYS A 68 1.14 -5.05 -4.50
C CYS A 68 1.36 -6.29 -3.61
N PRO A 69 2.60 -6.56 -3.18
CA PRO A 69 2.85 -7.61 -2.20
C PRO A 69 2.09 -7.30 -0.91
N THR A 70 1.46 -8.32 -0.38
CA THR A 70 0.87 -8.26 0.96
C THR A 70 1.90 -8.85 1.92
N PRO A 71 2.26 -8.16 3.01
CA PRO A 71 3.18 -8.70 3.99
C PRO A 71 2.69 -10.07 4.47
N SER A 72 3.60 -11.03 4.55
CA SER A 72 3.25 -12.35 5.09
C SER A 72 3.23 -12.26 6.62
N ALA A 73 2.15 -12.74 7.23
CA ALA A 73 2.15 -12.98 8.66
C ALA A 73 3.17 -14.09 9.02
N PRO A 74 3.74 -14.06 10.23
CA PRO A 74 4.58 -15.17 10.69
C PRO A 74 3.81 -16.49 10.62
N LYS A 75 4.47 -17.55 10.14
CA LYS A 75 3.87 -18.90 10.03
C LYS A 75 3.84 -19.65 11.38
N GLN A 76 3.79 -18.94 12.47
CA GLN A 76 3.76 -19.53 13.81
C GLN A 76 2.31 -19.81 14.21
N ASN A 77 2.04 -21.06 14.64
CA ASN A 77 0.72 -21.51 15.05
C ASN A 77 0.67 -21.88 16.55
N ASP A 78 1.79 -21.80 17.26
CA ASP A 78 1.87 -22.11 18.68
C ASP A 78 1.69 -20.85 19.52
N ASP A 79 0.72 -20.87 20.43
CA ASP A 79 0.32 -19.75 21.27
C ASP A 79 1.48 -19.23 22.12
N SER A 80 2.28 -20.11 22.70
CA SER A 80 3.43 -19.75 23.54
C SER A 80 4.51 -19.02 22.75
N THR A 81 4.73 -19.45 21.51
CA THR A 81 5.68 -18.82 20.60
C THR A 81 5.20 -17.44 20.17
N ILE A 82 3.91 -17.25 19.88
CA ILE A 82 3.33 -15.95 19.52
C ILE A 82 3.49 -14.96 20.68
N VAL A 83 3.13 -15.37 21.91
CA VAL A 83 3.29 -14.54 23.11
C VAL A 83 4.76 -14.16 23.32
N ARG A 84 5.69 -15.10 23.20
CA ARG A 84 7.11 -14.86 23.31
C ARG A 84 7.62 -13.86 22.28
N LEU A 85 7.22 -13.99 21.02
CA LEU A 85 7.55 -13.05 19.93
C LEU A 85 7.04 -11.66 20.25
N CYS A 86 5.79 -11.52 20.68
CA CYS A 86 5.23 -10.23 21.07
C CYS A 86 6.03 -9.59 22.22
N LYS A 87 6.32 -10.35 23.29
CA LYS A 87 7.11 -9.85 24.43
C LYS A 87 8.50 -9.41 24.04
N GLN A 88 9.22 -10.21 23.28
CA GLN A 88 10.57 -9.87 22.81
C GLN A 88 10.59 -8.62 21.93
N SER A 89 9.66 -8.53 20.99
CA SER A 89 9.56 -7.38 20.08
C SER A 89 9.19 -6.10 20.82
N ILE A 90 8.25 -6.16 21.75
CA ILE A 90 7.85 -5.04 22.60
C ILE A 90 9.03 -4.59 23.48
N ALA A 91 9.74 -5.51 24.14
CA ALA A 91 10.88 -5.19 25.00
C ALA A 91 12.00 -4.49 24.21
N MET A 92 12.32 -4.99 23.00
CA MET A 92 13.31 -4.37 22.12
C MET A 92 12.87 -2.97 21.68
N GLN A 93 11.61 -2.80 21.32
CA GLN A 93 11.05 -1.52 20.91
C GLN A 93 11.04 -0.50 22.06
N LEU A 94 10.66 -0.90 23.28
CA LEU A 94 10.71 -0.04 24.48
C LEU A 94 12.14 0.39 24.79
N LYS A 95 13.12 -0.52 24.69
CA LYS A 95 14.54 -0.19 24.90
C LYS A 95 14.99 0.89 23.92
N THR A 96 14.68 0.75 22.65
CA THR A 96 15.04 1.73 21.60
C THR A 96 14.35 3.08 21.83
N LEU A 97 13.04 3.08 22.10
CA LEU A 97 12.28 4.31 22.34
C LEU A 97 12.75 5.03 23.60
N LYS A 98 13.11 4.30 24.66
CA LYS A 98 13.66 4.87 25.89
C LYS A 98 15.00 5.56 25.64
N ALA A 99 15.91 4.95 24.86
CA ALA A 99 17.18 5.55 24.50
C ALA A 99 16.98 6.82 23.66
N GLN A 100 16.17 6.76 22.63
CA GLN A 100 15.85 7.92 21.79
C GLN A 100 15.21 9.06 22.61
N LYS A 101 14.29 8.72 23.52
CA LYS A 101 13.68 9.72 24.40
C LYS A 101 14.71 10.39 25.30
N ALA A 102 15.64 9.64 25.87
CA ALA A 102 16.69 10.18 26.74
C ALA A 102 17.60 11.17 25.99
N GLU A 103 17.92 10.92 24.71
CA GLU A 103 18.69 11.84 23.88
C GLU A 103 17.93 13.16 23.62
N LEU A 104 16.64 13.07 23.29
CA LEU A 104 15.82 14.26 23.05
C LEU A 104 15.58 15.06 24.35
N ASP A 105 15.31 14.39 25.46
CA ASP A 105 15.15 15.03 26.78
C ASP A 105 16.45 15.71 27.22
N TYR A 106 17.63 15.12 26.90
CA TYR A 106 18.91 15.76 27.12
C TYR A 106 19.05 17.06 26.32
N TYR A 107 18.75 17.02 25.04
CA TYR A 107 18.78 18.21 24.17
C TYR A 107 17.89 19.33 24.72
N LEU A 108 16.65 19.03 25.12
CA LEU A 108 15.71 20.02 25.65
C LEU A 108 16.12 20.61 27.00
N ARG A 109 17.00 19.93 27.76
CA ARG A 109 17.55 20.45 29.01
C ARG A 109 18.72 21.41 28.83
N VAL A 110 19.51 21.21 27.78
CA VAL A 110 20.73 22.02 27.55
C VAL A 110 20.51 23.18 26.61
N HIS A 111 19.41 23.20 25.90
CA HIS A 111 19.02 24.25 24.92
C HIS A 111 17.80 25.03 25.43
N GLY A 112 17.75 26.32 25.06
CA GLY A 112 16.64 27.21 25.38
C GLY A 112 15.57 27.22 24.30
N VAL A 113 14.39 27.70 24.66
CA VAL A 113 13.23 27.83 23.72
C VAL A 113 13.56 28.70 22.50
N GLN A 114 14.53 29.58 22.62
CA GLN A 114 14.97 30.49 21.56
C GLN A 114 15.98 29.86 20.58
N ASP A 115 16.51 28.68 20.94
CA ASP A 115 17.50 28.02 20.08
C ASP A 115 16.86 27.43 18.82
N ASN A 116 17.60 27.52 17.72
CA ASN A 116 17.14 26.96 16.44
C ASN A 116 16.87 25.45 16.57
N GLY A 117 15.67 25.05 16.21
CA GLY A 117 15.25 23.65 16.22
C GLY A 117 14.60 23.18 17.53
N TYR A 118 14.64 23.95 18.63
CA TYR A 118 14.03 23.56 19.91
C TYR A 118 12.58 23.12 19.76
N GLN A 119 11.75 23.90 19.07
CA GLN A 119 10.33 23.58 18.85
C GLN A 119 10.13 22.26 18.08
N ARG A 120 11.02 22.00 17.12
CA ARG A 120 11.00 20.74 16.36
C ARG A 120 11.34 19.54 17.25
N ILE A 121 12.36 19.68 18.09
CA ILE A 121 12.76 18.63 19.04
C ILE A 121 11.67 18.42 20.09
N ALA A 122 11.04 19.46 20.61
CA ALA A 122 9.93 19.37 21.54
C ALA A 122 8.74 18.61 20.93
N ALA A 123 8.37 18.94 19.68
CA ALA A 123 7.32 18.24 18.97
C ALA A 123 7.67 16.76 18.70
N LEU A 124 8.94 16.46 18.38
CA LEU A 124 9.43 15.09 18.21
C LEU A 124 9.37 14.31 19.53
N THR A 125 9.80 14.91 20.63
CA THR A 125 9.74 14.32 21.98
C THR A 125 8.31 13.98 22.38
N THR A 126 7.36 14.87 22.10
CA THR A 126 5.93 14.63 22.36
C THR A 126 5.42 13.40 21.58
N ARG A 127 5.74 13.31 20.27
CA ARG A 127 5.36 12.16 19.44
C ARG A 127 6.01 10.87 19.93
N LEU A 128 7.28 10.92 20.28
CA LEU A 128 8.02 9.75 20.78
C LEU A 128 7.47 9.27 22.11
N THR A 129 7.12 10.20 23.03
CA THR A 129 6.48 9.88 24.31
C THR A 129 5.12 9.23 24.11
N ALA A 130 4.29 9.73 23.19
CA ALA A 130 3.02 9.12 22.86
C ALA A 130 3.20 7.69 22.35
N ARG A 131 4.18 7.46 21.45
CA ARG A 131 4.51 6.14 20.95
C ARG A 131 5.06 5.21 22.05
N TYR A 132 5.91 5.71 22.94
CA TYR A 132 6.40 4.94 24.09
C TYR A 132 5.25 4.46 24.98
N ASN A 133 4.32 5.36 25.34
CA ASN A 133 3.17 5.03 26.16
C ASN A 133 2.24 4.01 25.50
N ASP A 134 2.11 4.06 24.17
CA ASP A 134 1.31 3.11 23.43
C ASP A 134 1.92 1.71 23.45
N VAL A 135 3.24 1.60 23.25
CA VAL A 135 3.96 0.31 23.34
C VAL A 135 3.98 -0.23 24.75
N GLU A 136 4.06 0.65 25.76
CA GLU A 136 3.97 0.24 27.17
C GLU A 136 2.58 -0.34 27.52
N ARG A 137 1.50 0.25 26.96
CA ARG A 137 0.16 -0.34 27.07
C ARG A 137 0.07 -1.71 26.44
N ALA A 138 0.69 -1.89 25.26
CA ALA A 138 0.76 -3.18 24.60
C ALA A 138 1.53 -4.22 25.46
N ALA A 139 2.61 -3.81 26.15
CA ALA A 139 3.37 -4.67 27.06
C ALA A 139 2.49 -5.16 28.24
N LYS A 140 1.84 -4.23 28.94
CA LYS A 140 0.95 -4.55 30.06
C LYS A 140 -0.18 -5.49 29.63
N PHE A 141 -0.72 -5.27 28.43
CA PHE A 141 -1.78 -6.10 27.87
C PHE A 141 -1.31 -7.54 27.61
N ILE A 142 -0.15 -7.71 26.92
CA ILE A 142 0.41 -9.05 26.68
C ILE A 142 0.77 -9.77 27.98
N ASP A 143 1.28 -9.06 28.98
CA ASP A 143 1.61 -9.66 30.27
C ASP A 143 0.34 -10.14 31.01
N SER A 144 -0.74 -9.40 30.96
CA SER A 144 -2.03 -9.81 31.55
C SER A 144 -2.58 -11.07 30.87
N LEU A 145 -2.47 -11.19 29.55
CA LEU A 145 -2.93 -12.35 28.80
C LEU A 145 -2.05 -13.58 29.02
N ALA A 146 -0.73 -13.39 29.12
CA ALA A 146 0.21 -14.49 29.35
C ALA A 146 0.00 -15.17 30.72
N ASN A 147 -0.53 -14.42 31.70
CA ASN A 147 -0.86 -14.94 33.02
C ASN A 147 -2.25 -15.61 33.08
N ALA A 148 -3.14 -15.33 32.12
CA ALA A 148 -4.44 -15.95 32.01
C ALA A 148 -4.34 -17.23 31.17
N LYS A 149 -4.75 -18.36 31.75
CA LYS A 149 -4.75 -19.65 31.04
C LYS A 149 -5.87 -19.70 30.01
N ASN A 150 -5.62 -20.35 28.84
CA ASN A 150 -6.62 -20.73 27.82
C ASN A 150 -6.95 -19.65 26.76
N HIS A 151 -6.08 -18.73 26.45
CA HIS A 151 -6.26 -17.88 25.25
C HIS A 151 -5.62 -18.50 24.01
N LYS A 152 -6.33 -18.42 22.87
CA LYS A 152 -5.82 -18.79 21.55
C LYS A 152 -5.27 -17.57 20.84
N PHE A 153 -4.03 -17.66 20.40
CA PHE A 153 -3.36 -16.59 19.68
C PHE A 153 -3.27 -16.90 18.19
N GLY A 154 -3.20 -15.86 17.37
CA GLY A 154 -3.03 -15.99 15.93
C GLY A 154 -2.57 -14.71 15.29
N PHE A 155 -2.15 -14.80 14.04
CA PHE A 155 -1.83 -13.65 13.22
C PHE A 155 -2.80 -13.52 12.06
N ARG A 156 -3.11 -12.28 11.69
CA ARG A 156 -3.89 -11.96 10.49
C ARG A 156 -3.29 -10.76 9.79
N THR A 157 -3.13 -10.85 8.47
CA THR A 157 -2.75 -9.72 7.64
C THR A 157 -4.00 -9.12 6.99
N MET A 158 -4.11 -7.81 7.09
CA MET A 158 -5.20 -7.04 6.50
C MET A 158 -4.65 -6.12 5.41
N ALA A 159 -5.44 -5.94 4.36
CA ALA A 159 -5.15 -4.99 3.29
C ALA A 159 -6.44 -4.33 2.83
N THR A 160 -6.42 -3.01 2.71
CA THR A 160 -7.49 -2.23 2.10
C THR A 160 -6.95 -1.45 0.92
N TYR A 161 -7.81 -1.12 -0.01
CA TYR A 161 -7.44 -0.40 -1.22
C TYR A 161 -8.36 0.79 -1.40
N THR A 162 -7.78 1.94 -1.73
CA THR A 162 -8.52 3.17 -2.01
C THR A 162 -8.01 3.79 -3.31
N ALA A 163 -8.92 4.11 -4.23
CA ALA A 163 -8.58 4.91 -5.40
C ALA A 163 -8.70 6.39 -5.06
N TYR A 164 -7.72 7.17 -5.49
CA TYR A 164 -7.78 8.63 -5.49
C TYR A 164 -7.77 9.11 -6.94
N PHE A 165 -8.71 9.99 -7.28
CA PHE A 165 -8.90 10.51 -8.62
C PHE A 165 -9.45 11.94 -8.56
N ARG A 166 -9.63 12.56 -9.72
CA ARG A 166 -10.40 13.82 -9.84
C ARG A 166 -11.78 13.50 -10.39
N ASP A 167 -12.80 14.09 -9.77
CA ASP A 167 -14.18 13.99 -10.25
C ASP A 167 -14.42 14.87 -11.48
N SER A 168 -15.66 14.95 -11.93
CA SER A 168 -16.09 15.76 -13.09
C SER A 168 -15.86 17.27 -12.88
N GLU A 169 -15.80 17.74 -11.62
CA GLU A 169 -15.51 19.12 -11.27
C GLU A 169 -14.00 19.39 -11.06
N GLY A 170 -13.16 18.37 -11.24
CA GLY A 170 -11.71 18.45 -11.01
C GLY A 170 -11.31 18.40 -9.55
N LYS A 171 -12.25 18.18 -8.62
CA LYS A 171 -11.98 18.04 -7.19
C LYS A 171 -11.40 16.66 -6.88
N ARG A 172 -10.64 16.59 -5.77
CA ARG A 172 -10.14 15.31 -5.26
C ARG A 172 -11.28 14.47 -4.74
N ALA A 173 -11.38 13.25 -5.25
CA ALA A 173 -12.34 12.25 -4.82
C ALA A 173 -11.64 10.93 -4.48
N LYS A 174 -12.29 10.10 -3.69
CA LYS A 174 -11.80 8.77 -3.34
C LYS A 174 -12.91 7.74 -3.44
N ALA A 175 -12.53 6.49 -3.75
CA ALA A 175 -13.44 5.36 -3.74
C ALA A 175 -12.75 4.16 -3.09
N ASP A 176 -13.47 3.49 -2.20
CA ASP A 176 -13.01 2.24 -1.61
C ASP A 176 -13.10 1.11 -2.63
N LEU A 177 -12.07 0.29 -2.64
CA LEU A 177 -11.92 -0.79 -3.59
C LEU A 177 -11.81 -2.14 -2.88
N PHE A 178 -12.19 -3.20 -3.56
CA PHE A 178 -11.89 -4.57 -3.18
C PHE A 178 -11.17 -5.32 -4.31
N VAL A 179 -10.42 -6.35 -3.95
CA VAL A 179 -9.70 -7.18 -4.92
C VAL A 179 -10.71 -8.13 -5.57
N ALA A 180 -10.96 -7.91 -6.86
CA ALA A 180 -11.82 -8.80 -7.65
C ALA A 180 -11.02 -10.00 -8.17
N GLU A 181 -9.78 -9.77 -8.63
CA GLU A 181 -8.92 -10.82 -9.15
C GLU A 181 -7.45 -10.46 -8.99
N ARG A 182 -6.60 -11.46 -8.77
CA ARG A 182 -5.15 -11.31 -8.71
C ARG A 182 -4.47 -12.34 -9.62
N ASN A 183 -3.72 -11.87 -10.58
CA ASN A 183 -2.88 -12.72 -11.42
C ASN A 183 -1.43 -12.65 -10.95
N THR A 184 -1.03 -13.64 -10.12
CA THR A 184 0.32 -13.69 -9.53
C THR A 184 1.41 -13.93 -10.56
N LYS A 185 1.13 -14.68 -11.63
CA LYS A 185 2.10 -14.96 -12.72
C LYS A 185 2.50 -13.67 -13.45
N ARG A 186 1.56 -12.79 -13.71
CA ARG A 186 1.79 -11.50 -14.37
C ARG A 186 2.08 -10.37 -13.40
N GLY A 187 1.77 -10.56 -12.11
CA GLY A 187 1.93 -9.56 -11.07
C GLY A 187 1.01 -8.36 -11.25
N ILE A 188 -0.22 -8.59 -11.72
CA ILE A 188 -1.28 -7.59 -11.87
C ILE A 188 -2.51 -7.99 -11.06
N MET A 189 -3.32 -6.99 -10.71
CA MET A 189 -4.60 -7.22 -10.04
C MET A 189 -5.69 -6.33 -10.61
N LEU A 190 -6.90 -6.85 -10.54
CA LEU A 190 -8.14 -6.15 -10.83
C LEU A 190 -8.82 -5.78 -9.52
N LEU A 191 -9.05 -4.50 -9.33
CA LEU A 191 -9.82 -3.94 -8.22
C LEU A 191 -11.19 -3.49 -8.73
N LYS A 192 -12.18 -3.51 -7.85
CA LYS A 192 -13.51 -2.96 -8.11
C LYS A 192 -13.93 -2.02 -7.00
N THR A 193 -14.75 -1.03 -7.35
CA THR A 193 -15.49 -0.21 -6.37
C THR A 193 -16.53 -1.06 -5.64
N LYS A 194 -16.83 -0.70 -4.40
CA LYS A 194 -17.83 -1.45 -3.60
C LYS A 194 -19.25 -1.39 -4.18
N ASP A 195 -19.58 -0.30 -4.82
CA ASP A 195 -20.88 -0.09 -5.49
C ASP A 195 -20.91 -0.59 -6.92
N GLU A 196 -19.81 -1.17 -7.40
CA GLU A 196 -19.61 -1.64 -8.77
C GLU A 196 -19.86 -0.59 -9.86
N LYS A 197 -19.84 0.70 -9.52
CA LYS A 197 -20.01 1.80 -10.46
C LYS A 197 -18.68 2.48 -10.76
N THR A 198 -18.53 2.93 -12.00
CA THR A 198 -17.43 3.83 -12.36
C THR A 198 -17.77 5.22 -11.80
N PRO A 199 -16.91 5.81 -10.99
CA PRO A 199 -17.17 7.14 -10.42
C PRO A 199 -17.26 8.22 -11.50
N ASP A 200 -18.04 9.26 -11.22
CA ASP A 200 -18.14 10.43 -12.09
C ASP A 200 -16.76 11.08 -12.29
N GLY A 201 -16.48 11.50 -13.52
CA GLY A 201 -15.19 12.03 -13.92
C GLY A 201 -14.13 10.98 -14.27
N ALA A 202 -14.31 9.71 -13.88
CA ALA A 202 -13.45 8.63 -14.31
C ALA A 202 -13.78 8.22 -15.75
N ARG A 203 -12.75 8.12 -16.60
CA ARG A 203 -12.88 7.67 -18.00
C ARG A 203 -12.18 6.32 -18.16
N PRO A 204 -12.96 5.21 -18.19
CA PRO A 204 -12.39 3.90 -18.35
C PRO A 204 -11.75 3.71 -19.73
N LEU A 205 -10.57 3.09 -19.71
CA LEU A 205 -9.85 2.71 -20.93
C LEU A 205 -10.43 1.42 -21.50
N SER A 206 -10.67 1.40 -22.80
CA SER A 206 -11.09 0.18 -23.48
C SER A 206 -9.90 -0.77 -23.62
N THR A 207 -10.04 -1.98 -23.08
CA THR A 207 -9.07 -3.05 -23.26
C THR A 207 -9.40 -3.82 -24.52
N SER A 208 -8.62 -3.61 -25.59
CA SER A 208 -8.76 -4.37 -26.84
C SER A 208 -7.99 -5.71 -26.72
N PRO A 209 -8.55 -6.82 -27.24
CA PRO A 209 -7.81 -8.07 -27.34
C PRO A 209 -6.68 -8.03 -28.40
N TRP A 210 -6.69 -7.04 -29.27
CA TRP A 210 -5.72 -6.90 -30.35
C TRP A 210 -4.43 -6.28 -29.82
N SER A 211 -3.32 -7.00 -29.93
CA SER A 211 -2.01 -6.48 -29.55
C SER A 211 -1.52 -5.46 -30.58
N HIS A 212 -1.26 -4.25 -30.13
CA HIS A 212 -0.64 -3.19 -30.96
C HIS A 212 0.89 -3.21 -30.78
N ASN A 213 1.51 -4.34 -31.03
CA ASN A 213 2.95 -4.57 -30.72
C ASN A 213 3.93 -3.87 -31.67
N ALA A 214 3.46 -3.29 -32.79
CA ALA A 214 4.35 -2.78 -33.84
C ALA A 214 4.88 -1.36 -33.59
N GLU A 215 4.20 -0.54 -32.76
CA GLU A 215 4.61 0.85 -32.54
C GLU A 215 5.75 0.91 -31.51
N ARG A 216 6.84 1.63 -31.86
CA ARG A 216 7.97 1.86 -30.96
C ARG A 216 7.71 3.03 -30.02
N ASP A 217 7.11 4.10 -30.54
CA ASP A 217 6.83 5.31 -29.75
C ASP A 217 5.64 5.12 -28.83
N ILE A 218 5.86 5.34 -27.55
CA ILE A 218 4.85 5.16 -26.51
C ILE A 218 4.72 6.42 -25.67
N ARG A 219 3.57 6.56 -25.04
CA ARG A 219 3.29 7.59 -24.05
C ARG A 219 2.73 6.95 -22.79
N ALA A 220 3.27 7.27 -21.63
CA ALA A 220 2.71 6.86 -20.35
C ALA A 220 1.97 8.04 -19.71
N VAL A 221 0.91 7.76 -18.95
CA VAL A 221 0.19 8.76 -18.17
C VAL A 221 0.36 8.38 -16.70
N GLY A 222 1.35 8.97 -16.05
CA GLY A 222 1.80 8.58 -14.72
C GLY A 222 1.73 9.70 -13.70
N PHE A 223 1.92 9.32 -12.45
CA PHE A 223 2.01 10.24 -11.33
C PHE A 223 3.48 10.31 -10.91
N PRO A 224 4.20 11.41 -11.21
CA PRO A 224 5.60 11.56 -10.81
C PRO A 224 5.78 11.41 -9.29
N GLY A 225 6.81 10.69 -8.89
CA GLY A 225 7.13 10.50 -7.47
C GLY A 225 6.36 9.38 -6.75
N LEU A 226 5.49 8.63 -7.42
CA LEU A 226 4.91 7.41 -6.86
C LEU A 226 5.93 6.27 -6.92
N GLY A 227 6.75 6.12 -5.90
CA GLY A 227 7.69 5.01 -5.75
C GLY A 227 7.67 4.48 -4.33
N GLU A 228 8.40 3.37 -4.06
CA GLU A 228 8.51 2.80 -2.70
C GLU A 228 9.16 3.77 -1.70
N ASN A 229 9.95 4.71 -2.19
CA ASN A 229 10.53 5.81 -1.42
C ASN A 229 9.92 7.16 -1.82
N GLY A 230 8.65 7.14 -2.25
CA GLY A 230 7.99 8.27 -2.86
C GLY A 230 8.07 9.54 -2.02
N LEU A 231 8.57 10.59 -2.63
CA LEU A 231 8.27 11.94 -2.20
C LEU A 231 6.76 12.01 -1.99
N GLU A 232 6.31 12.54 -0.87
CA GLU A 232 4.88 12.74 -0.61
C GLU A 232 4.29 13.55 -1.76
N CYS A 233 3.68 12.84 -2.70
CA CYS A 233 3.05 13.49 -3.85
C CYS A 233 1.66 13.92 -3.43
N ASP A 234 1.52 15.15 -3.00
CA ASP A 234 0.23 15.76 -2.67
C ASP A 234 -0.66 15.96 -3.89
N THR A 235 -0.12 15.81 -5.07
CA THR A 235 -0.85 16.07 -6.32
C THR A 235 -1.30 14.79 -7.00
N ILE A 236 -2.61 14.61 -7.17
CA ILE A 236 -3.20 13.58 -8.01
C ILE A 236 -3.22 14.03 -9.49
N SER A 237 -2.21 14.80 -9.91
CA SER A 237 -2.14 15.30 -11.28
C SER A 237 -1.21 14.41 -12.09
N PRO A 238 -1.74 13.69 -13.09
CA PRO A 238 -0.91 12.87 -13.96
C PRO A 238 -0.09 13.72 -14.92
N ALA A 239 1.07 13.20 -15.32
CA ALA A 239 1.91 13.75 -16.37
C ALA A 239 1.96 12.80 -17.56
N ILE A 240 2.07 13.37 -18.78
CA ILE A 240 2.31 12.60 -20.01
C ILE A 240 3.82 12.45 -20.17
N ILE A 241 4.28 11.21 -20.22
CA ILE A 241 5.70 10.84 -20.25
C ILE A 241 5.97 10.14 -21.58
N PRO A 242 6.75 10.76 -22.48
CA PRO A 242 7.16 10.12 -23.71
C PRO A 242 8.22 9.04 -23.45
N GLY A 243 8.24 8.02 -24.28
CA GLY A 243 9.23 6.95 -24.23
C GLY A 243 9.12 6.02 -25.43
N HIS A 244 9.93 4.95 -25.42
CA HIS A 244 9.98 3.99 -26.51
C HIS A 244 9.91 2.57 -25.98
N LYS A 245 9.26 1.71 -26.75
CA LYS A 245 9.44 0.26 -26.57
C LYS A 245 10.82 -0.13 -27.07
N THR A 246 11.49 -0.92 -26.27
CA THR A 246 12.77 -1.53 -26.60
C THR A 246 12.55 -2.98 -27.05
N LYS A 247 13.41 -3.91 -26.67
CA LYS A 247 13.28 -5.31 -27.06
C LYS A 247 12.09 -5.99 -26.37
N GLY A 248 11.19 -6.60 -27.14
CA GLY A 248 10.00 -7.28 -26.60
C GLY A 248 9.00 -6.31 -25.99
N ASN A 249 8.63 -6.53 -24.74
CA ASN A 249 7.76 -5.66 -23.96
C ASN A 249 8.50 -4.70 -23.03
N CYS A 250 9.82 -4.58 -23.15
CA CYS A 250 10.61 -3.62 -22.38
C CYS A 250 10.39 -2.19 -22.87
N HIS A 251 10.71 -1.22 -22.03
CA HIS A 251 10.59 0.21 -22.30
C HIS A 251 11.73 1.01 -21.65
N ASP A 252 11.92 2.24 -22.10
CA ASP A 252 12.90 3.22 -21.59
C ASP A 252 12.28 4.30 -20.69
N LEU A 253 10.97 4.21 -20.39
CA LEU A 253 10.28 5.18 -19.52
C LEU A 253 11.03 5.34 -18.18
N PRO A 254 11.25 6.58 -17.71
CA PRO A 254 11.85 6.84 -16.42
C PRO A 254 11.00 6.30 -15.27
N THR A 255 11.54 5.42 -14.43
CA THR A 255 10.80 4.78 -13.33
C THR A 255 10.28 5.75 -12.27
N LEU A 256 10.99 6.88 -12.08
CA LEU A 256 10.54 7.93 -11.16
C LEU A 256 9.25 8.62 -11.64
N LEU A 257 9.03 8.69 -12.94
CA LEU A 257 7.89 9.37 -13.56
C LEU A 257 6.78 8.39 -13.91
N ALA A 258 7.14 7.21 -14.43
CA ALA A 258 6.23 6.13 -14.81
C ALA A 258 6.38 4.97 -13.86
N SER A 259 5.80 5.09 -12.67
CA SER A 259 5.80 4.06 -11.63
C SER A 259 4.95 2.85 -12.02
N ASP A 260 5.06 1.78 -11.27
CA ASP A 260 4.25 0.57 -11.41
C ASP A 260 2.75 0.86 -11.49
N GLY A 261 2.06 0.24 -12.43
CA GLY A 261 0.63 0.44 -12.69
C GLY A 261 0.30 1.61 -13.63
N THR A 262 1.29 2.39 -14.06
CA THR A 262 1.09 3.52 -15.00
C THR A 262 0.58 3.00 -16.34
N PRO A 263 -0.57 3.51 -16.86
CA PRO A 263 -1.08 3.15 -18.17
C PRO A 263 -0.19 3.66 -19.29
N VAL A 264 0.00 2.83 -20.30
CA VAL A 264 0.82 3.10 -21.48
C VAL A 264 -0.02 3.06 -22.74
N PHE A 265 0.24 4.00 -23.62
CA PHE A 265 -0.47 4.22 -24.87
C PHE A 265 0.52 4.24 -26.04
N THR A 266 0.03 3.93 -27.24
CA THR A 266 0.73 4.23 -28.49
C THR A 266 0.79 5.74 -28.70
N ALA A 267 1.61 6.22 -29.64
CA ALA A 267 1.63 7.61 -30.06
C ALA A 267 0.24 8.10 -30.54
N LYS A 268 -0.60 7.20 -31.04
CA LYS A 268 -1.99 7.48 -31.48
C LYS A 268 -3.02 7.44 -30.36
N GLY A 269 -2.61 7.29 -29.09
CA GLY A 269 -3.48 7.28 -27.92
C GLY A 269 -4.21 5.95 -27.66
N ARG A 270 -3.82 4.84 -28.31
CA ARG A 270 -4.41 3.53 -28.04
C ARG A 270 -3.75 2.91 -26.81
N PHE A 271 -4.55 2.45 -25.86
CA PHE A 271 -4.08 1.77 -24.66
C PHE A 271 -3.44 0.43 -25.01
N ILE A 272 -2.23 0.18 -24.50
CA ILE A 272 -1.46 -1.04 -24.76
C ILE A 272 -1.12 -1.85 -23.51
N GLY A 273 -1.24 -1.28 -22.34
CA GLY A 273 -0.95 -2.00 -21.08
C GLY A 273 -0.55 -1.08 -19.95
N ILE A 274 0.00 -1.67 -18.89
CA ILE A 274 0.50 -0.96 -17.71
C ILE A 274 1.98 -1.27 -17.49
N VAL A 275 2.69 -0.32 -16.89
CA VAL A 275 4.10 -0.48 -16.48
C VAL A 275 4.21 -1.45 -15.32
N LYS A 276 5.18 -2.35 -15.37
CA LYS A 276 5.66 -3.16 -14.27
C LYS A 276 7.18 -3.26 -14.32
N GLY A 277 7.86 -2.54 -13.47
CA GLY A 277 9.31 -2.37 -13.52
C GLY A 277 9.75 -1.81 -14.86
N LYS A 278 10.53 -2.56 -15.62
CA LYS A 278 10.99 -2.19 -16.97
C LYS A 278 10.19 -2.81 -18.12
N THR A 279 9.03 -3.38 -17.83
CA THR A 279 8.20 -4.07 -18.82
C THR A 279 6.78 -3.51 -18.87
N ILE A 280 6.14 -3.63 -20.04
CA ILE A 280 4.72 -3.33 -20.23
C ILE A 280 3.96 -4.65 -20.19
N VAL A 281 3.00 -4.75 -19.26
CA VAL A 281 2.07 -5.87 -19.21
C VAL A 281 0.85 -5.51 -20.07
N SER A 282 0.78 -6.09 -21.27
CA SER A 282 -0.23 -5.75 -22.29
C SER A 282 -1.48 -6.61 -22.22
N ASP A 283 -1.37 -7.85 -21.75
CA ASP A 283 -2.50 -8.79 -21.74
C ASP A 283 -3.32 -8.68 -20.44
N ILE A 284 -4.03 -7.58 -20.32
CA ILE A 284 -4.89 -7.27 -19.16
C ILE A 284 -6.22 -8.07 -19.25
N ASN A 285 -6.61 -8.50 -20.44
CA ASN A 285 -7.84 -9.26 -20.65
C ASN A 285 -7.87 -10.62 -19.98
N CYS A 286 -6.70 -11.17 -19.59
CA CYS A 286 -6.63 -12.41 -18.83
C CYS A 286 -7.30 -12.33 -17.45
N LEU A 287 -7.52 -11.12 -16.91
CA LEU A 287 -8.26 -10.90 -15.66
C LEU A 287 -9.79 -11.00 -15.84
N ASN A 288 -10.26 -11.21 -17.07
CA ASN A 288 -11.70 -11.22 -17.39
C ASN A 288 -12.24 -12.61 -17.76
N ASN A 289 -11.38 -13.66 -17.77
CA ASN A 289 -11.74 -14.97 -18.36
C ASN A 289 -12.25 -16.01 -17.36
N ARG A 290 -12.68 -15.64 -16.15
CA ARG A 290 -13.51 -16.58 -15.40
C ARG A 290 -14.92 -16.54 -15.93
N THR A 291 -15.25 -17.50 -16.82
CA THR A 291 -16.58 -18.00 -17.08
C THR A 291 -17.36 -18.07 -15.78
N PHE A 292 -18.52 -17.44 -15.77
CA PHE A 292 -19.56 -17.73 -14.79
C PHE A 292 -19.82 -19.24 -14.84
N VAL A 293 -19.34 -19.98 -13.87
CA VAL A 293 -19.90 -21.29 -13.54
C VAL A 293 -21.12 -20.96 -12.69
N HIS A 294 -22.28 -21.21 -13.28
CA HIS A 294 -23.59 -21.15 -12.65
C HIS A 294 -23.68 -22.16 -11.51
#